data_f936405c5e0efe2fc83fb5cec3cdd4b8
#
_entry.id   f936405c5e0efe2fc83fb5cec3cdd4b8
#
_cell.length_a   1.000
_cell.length_b   1.000
_cell.length_c   1.000
_cell.angle_alpha   90.00
_cell.angle_beta   90.00
_cell.angle_gamma   90.00
#
_symmetry.space_group_name_H-M   'P 1'
#
loop_
_entity.id
_entity.type
_entity.pdbx_description
1 polymer ?
#
loop_
_entity_poly.entity_id
_entity_poly.type
_entity_poly.pdbx_seq_one_letter_code
_entity_poly.pdbx_strand_id
1 'polypeptide(L)'
;MGLLDDFTRREPKPEAKAEPPVVGHFGVKLDLNEEKISLTAGQTKEYSVVLTNSGTEDDTIRLKIDLVYNSELPDPPEWTVKLFGVEDKAWDVTFTKVTEKEFMLIADGQREITLTVTCPKGARYGDRLNVVVNAISKGDPGAFDAKTLSFSARQAILAVKSSIGHERAVADAIFARAKAKDVGVFSILVPANFRGYVYVESMNPDRLEEVVRGLRRARGVVKGEGESTGIAFSEVEAYLTPKPIVSGIMEGDIVELVAGPFKGEKARVMKIDETKEEITVELFEAMVRIPVTVRGDSVRVLQKEEEK
;
A
#
# COMPACT_ATOMS: atom_id res chain seq x y z
N MET A 1 -27.36 28.89 97.19
CA MET A 1 -25.97 29.00 96.78
C MET A 1 -25.64 27.71 96.13
N GLY A 2 -25.85 27.56 94.83
CA GLY A 2 -25.80 26.35 94.06
C GLY A 2 -24.87 26.57 92.87
N LEU A 3 -23.91 25.74 92.74
CA LEU A 3 -23.06 25.65 91.57
C LEU A 3 -23.70 24.62 90.64
N LEU A 4 -24.07 25.08 89.44
CA LEU A 4 -24.54 24.22 88.37
C LEU A 4 -23.31 23.79 87.57
N ASP A 5 -23.05 22.48 87.55
CA ASP A 5 -22.04 21.87 86.73
C ASP A 5 -22.59 21.76 85.28
N ASP A 6 -21.86 22.40 84.43
CA ASP A 6 -22.09 22.44 82.99
C ASP A 6 -21.44 21.19 82.32
N PHE A 7 -22.20 20.11 82.17
CA PHE A 7 -21.79 18.93 81.42
C PHE A 7 -21.96 19.16 79.92
N THR A 8 -20.99 19.72 79.25
CA THR A 8 -20.93 19.70 77.79
C THR A 8 -20.70 18.28 77.29
N ARG A 9 -21.77 17.62 76.82
CA ARG A 9 -21.68 16.40 76.05
C ARG A 9 -20.91 16.69 74.75
N ARG A 10 -19.66 16.19 74.65
CA ARG A 10 -18.98 16.08 73.36
C ARG A 10 -19.66 14.96 72.56
N GLU A 11 -20.29 15.30 71.45
CA GLU A 11 -20.75 14.34 70.46
C GLU A 11 -19.54 13.56 69.93
N PRO A 12 -19.61 12.25 69.72
CA PRO A 12 -18.55 11.49 69.12
C PRO A 12 -18.40 11.92 67.65
N LYS A 13 -17.18 12.30 67.29
CA LYS A 13 -16.77 12.58 65.95
C LYS A 13 -17.13 11.36 65.06
N PRO A 14 -17.81 11.52 63.88
CA PRO A 14 -18.13 10.39 63.06
C PRO A 14 -16.84 9.69 62.64
N GLU A 15 -16.72 8.39 62.93
CA GLU A 15 -15.66 7.52 62.46
C GLU A 15 -15.67 7.60 60.92
N ALA A 16 -14.55 8.01 60.33
CA ALA A 16 -14.36 7.93 58.90
C ALA A 16 -14.59 6.45 58.48
N LYS A 17 -15.58 6.19 57.66
CA LYS A 17 -15.78 4.86 57.07
C LYS A 17 -14.48 4.55 56.34
N ALA A 18 -13.79 3.49 56.78
CA ALA A 18 -12.66 2.96 56.04
C ALA A 18 -13.17 2.57 54.63
N GLU A 19 -12.57 3.16 53.63
CA GLU A 19 -12.79 2.78 52.25
C GLU A 19 -12.47 1.27 52.15
N PRO A 20 -13.29 0.46 51.43
CA PRO A 20 -13.01 -0.93 51.27
C PRO A 20 -11.60 -1.07 50.65
N PRO A 21 -10.83 -2.10 51.03
CA PRO A 21 -9.51 -2.33 50.46
C PRO A 21 -9.64 -2.38 48.95
N VAL A 22 -8.84 -1.57 48.26
CA VAL A 22 -8.75 -1.61 46.81
C VAL A 22 -8.20 -3.01 46.47
N VAL A 23 -9.06 -3.87 45.97
CA VAL A 23 -8.63 -5.20 45.48
C VAL A 23 -7.75 -4.91 44.26
N GLY A 24 -6.47 -5.26 44.33
CA GLY A 24 -5.56 -5.14 43.21
C GLY A 24 -6.14 -5.80 41.97
N HIS A 25 -6.06 -5.10 40.87
CA HIS A 25 -6.59 -5.56 39.57
C HIS A 25 -5.42 -5.65 38.59
N PHE A 26 -5.30 -6.80 37.95
CA PHE A 26 -4.35 -7.01 36.85
C PHE A 26 -5.03 -6.72 35.51
N GLY A 27 -4.35 -6.04 34.61
CA GLY A 27 -4.88 -5.69 33.31
C GLY A 27 -3.76 -5.53 32.28
N VAL A 28 -4.02 -5.96 31.05
CA VAL A 28 -3.07 -5.89 29.94
C VAL A 28 -3.77 -5.31 28.73
N LYS A 29 -3.11 -4.40 28.04
CA LYS A 29 -3.58 -3.82 26.77
C LYS A 29 -2.45 -3.80 25.76
N LEU A 30 -2.75 -4.22 24.54
CA LEU A 30 -1.93 -4.04 23.35
C LEU A 30 -2.53 -2.94 22.48
N ASP A 31 -1.75 -1.90 22.23
CA ASP A 31 -2.09 -0.91 21.21
C ASP A 31 -1.31 -1.26 19.93
N LEU A 32 -2.04 -1.80 18.99
CA LEU A 32 -1.56 -2.23 17.68
C LEU A 32 -2.75 -2.18 16.71
N ASN A 33 -2.63 -1.40 15.66
CA ASN A 33 -3.66 -1.35 14.64
C ASN A 33 -3.69 -2.66 13.85
N GLU A 34 -4.81 -3.39 13.92
CA GLU A 34 -5.04 -4.57 13.11
C GLU A 34 -5.27 -4.15 11.66
N GLU A 35 -4.37 -4.54 10.77
CA GLU A 35 -4.42 -4.18 9.35
C GLU A 35 -4.22 -5.41 8.47
N LYS A 36 -4.87 -5.38 7.30
CA LYS A 36 -4.53 -6.27 6.18
C LYS A 36 -3.55 -5.56 5.26
N ILE A 37 -2.35 -6.10 5.17
CA ILE A 37 -1.24 -5.44 4.53
C ILE A 37 -0.75 -6.28 3.35
N SER A 38 -0.54 -5.61 2.21
CA SER A 38 0.07 -6.26 1.04
C SER A 38 1.49 -5.73 0.83
N LEU A 39 2.47 -6.64 0.81
CA LEU A 39 3.87 -6.33 0.60
C LEU A 39 4.37 -6.94 -0.71
N THR A 40 5.25 -6.23 -1.40
CA THR A 40 5.99 -6.77 -2.55
C THR A 40 7.19 -7.56 -2.08
N ALA A 41 7.70 -8.47 -2.91
CA ALA A 41 8.84 -9.30 -2.57
C ALA A 41 10.06 -8.47 -2.17
N GLY A 42 10.63 -8.78 -1.00
CA GLY A 42 11.75 -8.06 -0.40
C GLY A 42 11.38 -6.78 0.36
N GLN A 43 10.12 -6.35 0.34
CA GLN A 43 9.67 -5.17 1.07
C GLN A 43 9.58 -5.46 2.56
N THR A 44 10.06 -4.50 3.37
CA THR A 44 9.98 -4.50 4.84
C THR A 44 8.98 -3.43 5.29
N LYS A 45 8.20 -3.72 6.33
CA LYS A 45 7.35 -2.74 7.00
C LYS A 45 7.52 -2.86 8.52
N GLU A 46 7.52 -1.71 9.18
CA GLU A 46 7.68 -1.58 10.63
C GLU A 46 6.36 -1.19 11.29
N TYR A 47 6.15 -1.73 12.49
CA TYR A 47 4.99 -1.47 13.34
C TYR A 47 5.42 -1.16 14.75
N SER A 48 4.83 -0.14 15.36
CA SER A 48 4.93 0.10 16.79
C SER A 48 3.86 -0.73 17.51
N VAL A 49 4.29 -1.50 18.48
CA VAL A 49 3.45 -2.27 19.41
C VAL A 49 3.62 -1.67 20.78
N VAL A 50 2.58 -1.05 21.34
CA VAL A 50 2.63 -0.53 22.69
C VAL A 50 1.96 -1.49 23.65
N LEU A 51 2.75 -2.02 24.58
CA LEU A 51 2.30 -2.89 25.65
C LEU A 51 2.04 -2.03 26.90
N THR A 52 0.83 -2.09 27.45
CA THR A 52 0.41 -1.34 28.62
C THR A 52 -0.03 -2.27 29.74
N ASN A 53 0.47 -2.07 30.95
CA ASN A 53 -0.14 -2.60 32.14
C ASN A 53 -1.32 -1.69 32.49
N SER A 54 -2.53 -2.14 32.24
CA SER A 54 -3.76 -1.40 32.56
C SER A 54 -4.35 -1.76 33.94
N GLY A 55 -3.60 -2.51 34.73
CA GLY A 55 -3.94 -2.87 36.10
C GLY A 55 -3.50 -1.82 37.13
N THR A 56 -3.92 -2.00 38.38
CA THR A 56 -3.55 -1.16 39.54
C THR A 56 -2.32 -1.66 40.27
N GLU A 57 -1.80 -2.81 39.90
CA GLU A 57 -0.63 -3.45 40.50
C GLU A 57 0.52 -3.56 39.50
N ASP A 58 1.75 -3.56 40.02
CA ASP A 58 2.93 -3.88 39.23
C ASP A 58 2.84 -5.33 38.73
N ASP A 59 3.09 -5.55 37.45
CA ASP A 59 2.96 -6.86 36.83
C ASP A 59 4.10 -7.21 35.88
N THR A 60 4.33 -8.50 35.74
CA THR A 60 5.19 -9.02 34.67
C THR A 60 4.30 -9.52 33.55
N ILE A 61 4.34 -8.82 32.40
CA ILE A 61 3.57 -9.18 31.22
C ILE A 61 4.43 -10.03 30.30
N ARG A 62 3.90 -11.19 29.91
CA ARG A 62 4.50 -12.09 28.94
C ARG A 62 3.97 -11.73 27.54
N LEU A 63 4.85 -11.26 26.68
CA LEU A 63 4.58 -11.05 25.25
C LEU A 63 4.97 -12.32 24.49
N LYS A 64 4.00 -12.90 23.79
CA LYS A 64 4.16 -14.08 22.94
C LYS A 64 3.82 -13.73 21.51
N ILE A 65 4.69 -14.11 20.57
CA ILE A 65 4.46 -13.91 19.15
C ILE A 65 4.44 -15.25 18.44
N ASP A 66 3.31 -15.52 17.81
CA ASP A 66 3.08 -16.70 16.99
C ASP A 66 2.99 -16.30 15.52
N LEU A 67 3.65 -17.06 14.65
CA LEU A 67 3.59 -16.89 13.20
C LEU A 67 2.72 -18.00 12.61
N VAL A 68 1.67 -17.61 11.91
CA VAL A 68 0.79 -18.53 11.18
C VAL A 68 0.96 -18.26 9.69
N TYR A 69 1.62 -19.17 9.02
CA TYR A 69 1.92 -19.09 7.62
C TYR A 69 0.95 -19.99 6.82
N ASN A 70 0.42 -19.43 5.73
CA ASN A 70 -0.43 -20.18 4.81
C ASN A 70 0.15 -20.11 3.40
N SER A 71 0.79 -21.20 2.98
CA SER A 71 1.25 -21.40 1.62
C SER A 71 0.92 -22.81 1.17
N GLU A 72 0.50 -22.93 -0.08
CA GLU A 72 0.24 -24.23 -0.71
C GLU A 72 1.53 -24.95 -1.16
N LEU A 73 2.68 -24.33 -0.93
CA LEU A 73 3.97 -24.86 -1.33
C LEU A 73 4.50 -25.88 -0.31
N PRO A 74 5.15 -26.96 -0.79
CA PRO A 74 5.82 -27.92 0.11
C PRO A 74 6.99 -27.30 0.88
N ASP A 75 7.65 -26.28 0.32
CA ASP A 75 8.76 -25.54 0.92
C ASP A 75 8.56 -24.04 0.63
N PRO A 76 7.72 -23.36 1.42
CA PRO A 76 7.43 -21.96 1.20
C PRO A 76 8.59 -21.07 1.61
N PRO A 77 8.86 -19.97 0.89
CA PRO A 77 9.85 -18.99 1.29
C PRO A 77 9.42 -18.35 2.62
N GLU A 78 10.35 -18.33 3.58
CA GLU A 78 10.05 -17.85 4.93
C GLU A 78 10.02 -16.32 5.00
N TRP A 79 8.95 -15.78 5.58
CA TRP A 79 8.87 -14.39 5.97
C TRP A 79 9.83 -14.12 7.13
N THR A 80 10.48 -12.98 7.12
CA THR A 80 11.35 -12.56 8.22
C THR A 80 10.59 -11.63 9.15
N VAL A 81 10.52 -11.98 10.44
CA VAL A 81 9.90 -11.17 11.48
C VAL A 81 10.92 -10.90 12.58
N LYS A 82 11.10 -9.63 12.94
CA LYS A 82 12.05 -9.21 13.98
C LYS A 82 11.40 -8.28 14.98
N LEU A 83 11.86 -8.35 16.22
CA LEU A 83 11.49 -7.45 17.31
C LEU A 83 12.68 -6.59 17.71
N PHE A 84 12.43 -5.31 17.90
CA PHE A 84 13.40 -4.33 18.39
C PHE A 84 12.83 -3.65 19.66
N GLY A 85 13.71 -3.04 20.46
CA GLY A 85 13.31 -2.33 21.67
C GLY A 85 13.13 -3.22 22.91
N VAL A 86 13.48 -4.50 22.79
CA VAL A 86 13.47 -5.46 23.91
C VAL A 86 14.80 -5.42 24.66
N GLU A 87 15.90 -5.41 23.95
CA GLU A 87 17.29 -5.29 24.39
C GLU A 87 18.08 -4.57 23.29
N ASP A 88 19.39 -4.41 23.46
CA ASP A 88 20.27 -3.76 22.46
C ASP A 88 20.39 -4.53 21.13
N LYS A 89 19.71 -5.65 20.98
CA LYS A 89 19.76 -6.52 19.79
C LYS A 89 18.37 -6.80 19.23
N ALA A 90 18.29 -6.95 17.91
CA ALA A 90 17.11 -7.46 17.25
C ALA A 90 16.88 -8.94 17.61
N TRP A 91 15.63 -9.31 17.81
CA TRP A 91 15.20 -10.68 18.04
C TRP A 91 14.49 -11.23 16.82
N ASP A 92 15.01 -12.35 16.29
CA ASP A 92 14.36 -13.04 15.19
C ASP A 92 13.20 -13.89 15.72
N VAL A 93 12.02 -13.68 15.15
CA VAL A 93 10.83 -14.52 15.40
C VAL A 93 10.80 -15.58 14.31
N THR A 94 10.83 -16.85 14.70
CA THR A 94 10.86 -17.98 13.77
C THR A 94 9.64 -18.87 13.92
N PHE A 95 9.24 -19.56 12.85
CA PHE A 95 8.12 -20.50 12.86
C PHE A 95 8.38 -21.74 13.75
N THR A 96 9.63 -22.09 13.94
CA THR A 96 10.01 -23.29 14.69
C THR A 96 10.06 -23.09 16.19
N LYS A 97 10.09 -21.83 16.64
CA LYS A 97 10.21 -21.48 18.05
C LYS A 97 9.29 -20.32 18.38
N VAL A 98 8.38 -20.56 19.33
CA VAL A 98 7.58 -19.48 19.90
C VAL A 98 8.51 -18.46 20.56
N THR A 99 8.38 -17.20 20.18
CA THR A 99 9.16 -16.12 20.77
C THR A 99 8.37 -15.53 21.92
N GLU A 100 8.89 -15.74 23.15
CA GLU A 100 8.31 -15.18 24.36
C GLU A 100 9.29 -14.24 25.04
N LYS A 101 8.80 -13.09 25.50
CA LYS A 101 9.55 -12.10 26.28
C LYS A 101 8.71 -11.62 27.45
N GLU A 102 9.37 -11.40 28.57
CA GLU A 102 8.72 -10.91 29.79
C GLU A 102 9.17 -9.48 30.06
N PHE A 103 8.19 -8.64 30.40
CA PHE A 103 8.38 -7.24 30.72
C PHE A 103 7.76 -6.94 32.08
N MET A 104 8.57 -6.47 33.03
CA MET A 104 8.03 -5.95 34.27
C MET A 104 7.58 -4.51 34.04
N LEU A 105 6.31 -4.23 34.26
CA LEU A 105 5.69 -2.91 34.11
C LEU A 105 5.00 -2.52 35.42
N ILE A 106 5.28 -1.30 35.88
CA ILE A 106 4.53 -0.69 36.98
C ILE A 106 3.06 -0.50 36.57
N ALA A 107 2.17 -0.26 37.54
CA ALA A 107 0.81 0.13 37.26
C ALA A 107 0.75 1.30 36.25
N ASP A 108 -0.12 1.23 35.25
CA ASP A 108 -0.23 2.17 34.11
C ASP A 108 1.04 2.34 33.26
N GLY A 109 2.08 1.51 33.52
CA GLY A 109 3.34 1.53 32.80
C GLY A 109 3.18 1.04 31.35
N GLN A 110 3.98 1.63 30.45
CA GLN A 110 3.97 1.31 29.02
C GLN A 110 5.35 0.91 28.51
N ARG A 111 5.37 0.02 27.52
CA ARG A 111 6.57 -0.36 26.78
C ARG A 111 6.30 -0.36 25.30
N GLU A 112 7.07 0.40 24.54
CA GLU A 112 7.04 0.39 23.09
C GLU A 112 8.03 -0.64 22.54
N ILE A 113 7.59 -1.43 21.57
CA ILE A 113 8.34 -2.48 20.88
C ILE A 113 8.12 -2.29 19.38
N THR A 114 9.18 -2.32 18.59
CA THR A 114 9.07 -2.26 17.14
C THR A 114 9.07 -3.68 16.56
N LEU A 115 8.05 -4.00 15.79
CA LEU A 115 7.92 -5.23 15.03
C LEU A 115 8.21 -4.94 13.56
N THR A 116 9.19 -5.61 12.96
CA THR A 116 9.46 -5.52 11.53
C THR A 116 9.07 -6.80 10.83
N VAL A 117 8.41 -6.68 9.68
CA VAL A 117 8.00 -7.82 8.85
C VAL A 117 8.51 -7.62 7.44
N THR A 118 9.28 -8.59 6.94
CA THR A 118 9.83 -8.57 5.58
C THR A 118 9.22 -9.69 4.74
N CYS A 119 8.64 -9.31 3.60
CA CYS A 119 8.16 -10.26 2.60
C CYS A 119 9.35 -10.96 1.93
N PRO A 120 9.38 -12.29 1.85
CA PRO A 120 10.50 -13.01 1.24
C PRO A 120 10.64 -12.68 -0.26
N LYS A 121 11.87 -12.61 -0.75
CA LYS A 121 12.15 -12.37 -2.17
C LYS A 121 11.59 -13.46 -3.10
N GLY A 122 11.45 -14.67 -2.59
CA GLY A 122 10.87 -15.80 -3.31
C GLY A 122 9.36 -15.96 -3.16
N ALA A 123 8.67 -15.00 -2.53
CA ALA A 123 7.22 -15.08 -2.32
C ALA A 123 6.45 -15.24 -3.64
N ARG A 124 5.38 -16.01 -3.59
CA ARG A 124 4.41 -16.15 -4.69
C ARG A 124 3.17 -15.30 -4.42
N TYR A 125 2.42 -15.04 -5.47
CA TYR A 125 1.15 -14.33 -5.33
C TYR A 125 0.20 -15.06 -4.37
N GLY A 126 -0.30 -14.32 -3.38
CA GLY A 126 -1.22 -14.85 -2.39
C GLY A 126 -0.58 -15.56 -1.20
N ASP A 127 0.75 -15.67 -1.12
CA ASP A 127 1.42 -16.10 0.11
C ASP A 127 1.03 -15.17 1.26
N ARG A 128 0.66 -15.76 2.40
CA ARG A 128 0.14 -15.03 3.57
C ARG A 128 0.90 -15.38 4.83
N LEU A 129 1.02 -14.38 5.68
CA LEU A 129 1.54 -14.51 7.04
C LEU A 129 0.58 -13.81 7.99
N ASN A 130 0.15 -14.48 9.05
CA ASN A 130 -0.46 -13.83 10.20
C ASN A 130 0.54 -13.81 11.35
N VAL A 131 0.78 -12.62 11.88
CA VAL A 131 1.57 -12.41 13.09
C VAL A 131 0.60 -12.16 14.23
N VAL A 132 0.49 -13.13 15.14
CA VAL A 132 -0.39 -13.04 16.30
C VAL A 132 0.45 -12.61 17.49
N VAL A 133 0.14 -11.43 18.03
CA VAL A 133 0.79 -10.86 19.21
C VAL A 133 -0.12 -11.05 20.40
N ASN A 134 0.32 -11.80 21.40
CA ASN A 134 -0.42 -12.06 22.63
C ASN A 134 0.35 -11.46 23.81
N ALA A 135 -0.33 -10.70 24.65
CA ALA A 135 0.18 -10.20 25.91
C ALA A 135 -0.63 -10.77 27.06
N ILE A 136 0.03 -11.41 28.02
CA ILE A 136 -0.61 -12.16 29.10
C ILE A 136 0.01 -11.71 30.43
N SER A 137 -0.83 -11.33 31.38
CA SER A 137 -0.42 -11.05 32.76
C SER A 137 0.10 -12.32 33.45
N LYS A 138 1.17 -12.21 34.21
CA LYS A 138 1.62 -13.29 35.10
C LYS A 138 0.88 -13.28 36.44
N GLY A 139 0.44 -12.10 36.89
CA GLY A 139 -0.35 -11.98 38.11
C GLY A 139 -1.75 -12.57 37.97
N ASP A 140 -2.38 -12.39 36.83
CA ASP A 140 -3.66 -12.99 36.46
C ASP A 140 -3.64 -13.45 34.99
N PRO A 141 -3.48 -14.74 34.69
CA PRO A 141 -3.52 -15.26 33.33
C PRO A 141 -4.86 -15.03 32.59
N GLY A 142 -5.94 -14.68 33.30
CA GLY A 142 -7.21 -14.28 32.72
C GLY A 142 -7.17 -12.86 32.12
N ALA A 143 -6.19 -12.02 32.54
CA ALA A 143 -5.94 -10.72 31.99
C ALA A 143 -4.97 -10.85 30.80
N PHE A 144 -5.50 -10.78 29.59
CA PHE A 144 -4.74 -10.87 28.35
C PHE A 144 -5.33 -9.99 27.25
N ASP A 145 -4.51 -9.62 26.29
CA ASP A 145 -4.95 -8.99 25.03
C ASP A 145 -4.20 -9.61 23.86
N ALA A 146 -4.87 -9.74 22.72
CA ALA A 146 -4.33 -10.35 21.52
C ALA A 146 -4.67 -9.52 20.29
N LYS A 147 -3.67 -9.30 19.42
CA LYS A 147 -3.81 -8.59 18.16
C LYS A 147 -3.21 -9.40 17.02
N THR A 148 -3.78 -9.25 15.82
CA THR A 148 -3.32 -9.96 14.64
C THR A 148 -3.01 -8.98 13.50
N LEU A 149 -1.80 -9.08 12.95
CA LEU A 149 -1.42 -8.45 11.70
C LEU A 149 -1.46 -9.49 10.58
N SER A 150 -2.19 -9.20 9.52
CA SER A 150 -2.32 -10.09 8.36
C SER A 150 -1.57 -9.54 7.16
N PHE A 151 -0.58 -10.27 6.69
CA PHE A 151 0.24 -9.91 5.54
C PHE A 151 -0.08 -10.80 4.35
N SER A 152 0.00 -10.21 3.15
CA SER A 152 -0.09 -10.94 1.88
C SER A 152 0.99 -10.46 0.91
N ALA A 153 1.59 -11.42 0.21
CA ALA A 153 2.51 -11.09 -0.86
C ALA A 153 1.74 -10.67 -2.12
N ARG A 154 2.16 -9.57 -2.74
CA ARG A 154 1.57 -9.04 -3.97
C ARG A 154 2.65 -8.78 -5.02
N GLN A 155 2.21 -8.73 -6.28
CA GLN A 155 3.03 -8.32 -7.40
C GLN A 155 3.41 -6.84 -7.33
N ALA A 156 4.50 -6.49 -8.01
CA ALA A 156 4.94 -5.11 -8.23
C ALA A 156 4.92 -4.80 -9.72
N ILE A 157 4.65 -3.54 -10.07
CA ILE A 157 4.83 -3.02 -11.42
C ILE A 157 6.23 -2.45 -11.50
N LEU A 158 7.02 -2.94 -12.44
CA LEU A 158 8.42 -2.60 -12.63
C LEU A 158 8.64 -1.98 -14.00
N ALA A 159 9.46 -0.93 -14.09
CA ALA A 159 9.85 -0.35 -15.36
C ALA A 159 11.11 -1.03 -15.91
N VAL A 160 11.05 -1.48 -17.14
CA VAL A 160 12.22 -1.96 -17.90
C VAL A 160 12.60 -0.90 -18.92
N LYS A 161 13.83 -0.38 -18.83
CA LYS A 161 14.36 0.59 -19.79
C LYS A 161 14.72 -0.09 -21.10
N SER A 162 14.22 0.46 -22.20
CA SER A 162 14.43 -0.02 -23.56
C SER A 162 15.10 1.05 -24.45
N SER A 163 15.61 0.64 -25.60
CA SER A 163 15.97 1.59 -26.66
C SER A 163 14.69 2.11 -27.30
N ILE A 164 14.61 3.43 -27.49
CA ILE A 164 13.44 4.10 -28.11
C ILE A 164 13.10 3.49 -29.47
N GLY A 165 11.81 3.19 -29.69
CA GLY A 165 11.29 2.54 -30.88
C GLY A 165 11.46 0.99 -30.90
N HIS A 166 11.97 0.41 -29.82
CA HIS A 166 12.14 -1.04 -29.66
C HIS A 166 11.36 -1.62 -28.49
N GLU A 167 10.46 -0.84 -27.88
CA GLU A 167 9.70 -1.22 -26.69
C GLU A 167 8.90 -2.50 -26.90
N ARG A 168 8.21 -2.60 -28.05
CA ARG A 168 7.43 -3.79 -28.40
C ARG A 168 8.31 -5.02 -28.55
N ALA A 169 9.44 -4.91 -29.20
CA ALA A 169 10.38 -6.03 -29.38
C ALA A 169 10.98 -6.50 -28.04
N VAL A 170 11.24 -5.54 -27.12
CA VAL A 170 11.69 -5.86 -25.75
C VAL A 170 10.57 -6.54 -24.98
N ALA A 171 9.32 -6.06 -25.06
CA ALA A 171 8.17 -6.67 -24.41
C ALA A 171 7.96 -8.13 -24.87
N ASP A 172 7.98 -8.37 -26.19
CA ASP A 172 7.82 -9.72 -26.77
C ASP A 172 8.96 -10.65 -26.33
N ALA A 173 10.20 -10.14 -26.23
CA ALA A 173 11.35 -10.92 -25.77
C ALA A 173 11.25 -11.24 -24.26
N ILE A 174 10.78 -10.30 -23.43
CA ILE A 174 10.51 -10.52 -22.00
C ILE A 174 9.44 -11.60 -21.86
N PHE A 175 8.32 -11.49 -22.58
CA PHE A 175 7.23 -12.45 -22.54
C PHE A 175 7.70 -13.87 -22.90
N ALA A 176 8.41 -14.01 -24.02
CA ALA A 176 8.90 -15.32 -24.46
C ALA A 176 9.87 -15.96 -23.45
N ARG A 177 10.78 -15.16 -22.85
CA ARG A 177 11.75 -15.66 -21.89
C ARG A 177 11.15 -15.94 -20.52
N ALA A 178 10.22 -15.10 -20.06
CA ALA A 178 9.50 -15.28 -18.80
C ALA A 178 8.63 -16.56 -18.85
N LYS A 179 7.93 -16.79 -19.95
CA LYS A 179 7.15 -18.01 -20.18
C LYS A 179 8.01 -19.27 -20.19
N ALA A 180 9.20 -19.22 -20.82
CA ALA A 180 10.11 -20.37 -20.89
C ALA A 180 10.75 -20.72 -19.52
N LYS A 181 10.90 -19.74 -18.63
CA LYS A 181 11.54 -19.91 -17.31
C LYS A 181 10.55 -19.98 -16.13
N ASP A 182 9.25 -19.88 -16.40
CA ASP A 182 8.20 -19.79 -15.37
C ASP A 182 8.49 -18.70 -14.31
N VAL A 183 8.84 -17.52 -14.79
CA VAL A 183 9.12 -16.38 -13.95
C VAL A 183 7.83 -15.58 -13.77
N GLY A 184 7.12 -15.69 -12.70
CA GLY A 184 5.85 -15.01 -12.36
C GLY A 184 5.67 -13.57 -12.90
N VAL A 185 5.59 -13.43 -14.23
CA VAL A 185 5.22 -12.22 -14.96
C VAL A 185 3.74 -12.32 -15.29
N PHE A 186 2.94 -11.36 -14.84
CA PHE A 186 1.48 -11.36 -14.97
C PHE A 186 1.01 -10.54 -16.16
N SER A 187 1.60 -9.35 -16.35
CA SER A 187 1.26 -8.48 -17.46
C SER A 187 2.48 -7.70 -17.96
N ILE A 188 2.41 -7.26 -19.22
CA ILE A 188 3.41 -6.40 -19.84
C ILE A 188 2.69 -5.30 -20.59
N LEU A 189 2.98 -4.04 -20.26
CA LEU A 189 2.40 -2.86 -20.89
C LEU A 189 3.47 -2.06 -21.63
N VAL A 190 3.20 -1.76 -22.89
CA VAL A 190 3.98 -0.85 -23.72
C VAL A 190 3.14 0.42 -23.93
N PRO A 191 3.40 1.50 -23.18
CA PRO A 191 2.60 2.72 -23.30
C PRO A 191 2.87 3.42 -24.62
N ALA A 192 1.82 3.84 -25.33
CA ALA A 192 1.93 4.48 -26.65
C ALA A 192 2.63 5.86 -26.55
N ASN A 193 2.38 6.58 -25.46
CA ASN A 193 2.80 7.98 -25.28
C ASN A 193 4.05 8.14 -24.41
N PHE A 194 4.63 7.04 -23.90
CA PHE A 194 5.83 7.08 -23.04
C PHE A 194 6.90 6.14 -23.58
N ARG A 195 7.82 6.70 -24.37
CA ARG A 195 8.84 5.93 -25.09
C ARG A 195 10.05 5.57 -24.22
N GLY A 196 10.71 4.48 -24.55
CA GLY A 196 11.94 4.03 -23.90
C GLY A 196 11.70 3.16 -22.65
N TYR A 197 10.44 2.81 -22.35
CA TYR A 197 10.08 2.01 -21.19
C TYR A 197 9.04 0.94 -21.53
N VAL A 198 9.13 -0.17 -20.82
CA VAL A 198 8.15 -1.25 -20.80
C VAL A 198 7.79 -1.51 -19.35
N TYR A 199 6.53 -1.47 -18.99
CA TYR A 199 6.05 -1.81 -17.65
C TYR A 199 5.76 -3.30 -17.57
N VAL A 200 6.24 -3.92 -16.51
CA VAL A 200 6.11 -5.36 -16.28
C VAL A 200 5.59 -5.60 -14.89
N GLU A 201 4.46 -6.26 -14.79
CA GLU A 201 3.90 -6.72 -13.52
C GLU A 201 4.50 -8.08 -13.18
N SER A 202 5.20 -8.17 -12.06
CA SER A 202 5.92 -9.38 -11.66
C SER A 202 5.97 -9.53 -10.14
N MET A 203 6.02 -10.79 -9.66
CA MET A 203 6.19 -11.06 -8.24
C MET A 203 7.60 -10.73 -7.74
N ASN A 204 8.63 -11.02 -8.53
CA ASN A 204 10.01 -10.96 -8.08
C ASN A 204 10.86 -10.07 -8.99
N PRO A 205 11.27 -8.88 -8.48
CA PRO A 205 12.14 -7.97 -9.24
C PRO A 205 13.46 -8.59 -9.66
N ASP A 206 14.09 -9.38 -8.80
CA ASP A 206 15.40 -9.99 -9.07
C ASP A 206 15.31 -11.02 -10.22
N ARG A 207 14.23 -11.82 -10.24
CA ARG A 207 13.97 -12.76 -11.34
C ARG A 207 13.64 -12.06 -12.65
N LEU A 208 12.91 -10.94 -12.59
CA LEU A 208 12.68 -10.11 -13.77
C LEU A 208 14.02 -9.55 -14.31
N GLU A 209 14.90 -9.10 -13.43
CA GLU A 209 16.22 -8.62 -13.83
C GLU A 209 17.03 -9.73 -14.56
N GLU A 210 16.95 -10.98 -14.12
CA GLU A 210 17.54 -12.14 -14.80
C GLU A 210 16.92 -12.39 -16.19
N VAL A 211 15.61 -12.20 -16.33
CA VAL A 211 14.91 -12.31 -17.62
C VAL A 211 15.37 -11.24 -18.59
N VAL A 212 15.52 -10.00 -18.10
CA VAL A 212 15.88 -8.82 -18.89
C VAL A 212 17.37 -8.84 -19.28
N ARG A 213 18.23 -9.40 -18.43
CA ARG A 213 19.68 -9.44 -18.64
C ARG A 213 20.04 -10.08 -19.98
N GLY A 214 20.82 -9.36 -20.80
CA GLY A 214 21.28 -9.81 -22.11
C GLY A 214 20.21 -9.82 -23.21
N LEU A 215 19.02 -9.26 -22.96
CA LEU A 215 18.06 -8.98 -24.04
C LEU A 215 18.58 -7.86 -24.93
N ARG A 216 18.52 -8.08 -26.24
CA ARG A 216 18.89 -7.06 -27.22
C ARG A 216 17.94 -5.87 -27.07
N ARG A 217 18.50 -4.65 -26.95
CA ARG A 217 17.75 -3.39 -26.81
C ARG A 217 17.13 -3.13 -25.43
N ALA A 218 17.09 -4.08 -24.51
CA ALA A 218 16.79 -3.82 -23.10
C ALA A 218 18.03 -3.27 -22.40
N ARG A 219 17.83 -2.29 -21.52
CA ARG A 219 18.92 -1.62 -20.77
C ARG A 219 18.91 -1.96 -19.28
N GLY A 220 17.93 -2.74 -18.82
CA GLY A 220 17.78 -3.21 -17.44
C GLY A 220 16.47 -2.76 -16.79
N VAL A 221 16.24 -3.29 -15.59
CA VAL A 221 15.12 -2.90 -14.73
C VAL A 221 15.48 -1.59 -14.02
N VAL A 222 14.56 -0.65 -13.99
CA VAL A 222 14.73 0.62 -13.25
C VAL A 222 14.59 0.32 -11.77
N LYS A 223 15.61 0.67 -11.00
CA LYS A 223 15.58 0.56 -9.54
C LYS A 223 15.07 1.89 -8.98
N GLY A 224 14.00 1.82 -8.19
CA GLY A 224 13.52 2.97 -7.43
C GLY A 224 14.50 3.39 -6.35
N GLU A 225 14.43 4.63 -5.91
CA GLU A 225 15.12 5.09 -4.71
C GLU A 225 14.34 4.62 -3.47
N GLY A 226 15.02 3.90 -2.55
CA GLY A 226 14.42 3.39 -1.32
C GLY A 226 13.96 1.93 -1.36
N GLU A 227 13.23 1.51 -0.34
CA GLU A 227 12.79 0.13 -0.11
C GLU A 227 11.69 -0.35 -1.06
N SER A 228 11.03 0.55 -1.79
CA SER A 228 9.97 0.23 -2.74
C SER A 228 10.52 0.05 -4.15
N THR A 229 10.61 -1.20 -4.58
CA THR A 229 11.13 -1.55 -5.93
C THR A 229 10.07 -1.40 -7.04
N GLY A 230 8.86 -0.93 -6.72
CA GLY A 230 7.73 -0.88 -7.65
C GLY A 230 7.23 0.52 -7.95
N ILE A 231 6.60 0.67 -9.12
CA ILE A 231 5.86 1.86 -9.55
C ILE A 231 4.45 1.78 -8.98
N ALA A 232 3.91 2.90 -8.51
CA ALA A 232 2.53 2.96 -8.03
C ALA A 232 1.55 2.71 -9.19
N PHE A 233 0.46 1.97 -8.92
CA PHE A 233 -0.55 1.69 -9.96
C PHE A 233 -1.13 2.99 -10.55
N SER A 234 -1.31 4.03 -9.74
CA SER A 234 -1.80 5.33 -10.18
C SER A 234 -0.94 5.99 -11.27
N GLU A 235 0.37 5.70 -11.31
CA GLU A 235 1.25 6.20 -12.35
C GLU A 235 1.05 5.47 -13.69
N VAL A 236 0.59 4.22 -13.63
CA VAL A 236 0.37 3.37 -14.81
C VAL A 236 -1.06 3.45 -15.31
N GLU A 237 -2.02 3.74 -14.45
CA GLU A 237 -3.45 3.82 -14.73
C GLU A 237 -3.76 4.77 -15.90
N ALA A 238 -3.05 5.91 -15.98
CA ALA A 238 -3.19 6.88 -17.07
C ALA A 238 -2.87 6.30 -18.46
N TYR A 239 -2.10 5.20 -18.53
CA TYR A 239 -1.78 4.51 -19.80
C TYR A 239 -2.75 3.36 -20.11
N LEU A 240 -3.54 2.93 -19.14
CA LEU A 240 -4.54 1.87 -19.31
C LEU A 240 -5.90 2.43 -19.71
N THR A 241 -6.19 3.67 -19.34
CA THR A 241 -7.44 4.34 -19.69
C THR A 241 -7.30 4.95 -21.08
N PRO A 242 -8.06 4.53 -22.09
CA PRO A 242 -8.08 5.18 -23.38
C PRO A 242 -8.49 6.64 -23.21
N LYS A 243 -7.65 7.59 -23.62
CA LYS A 243 -8.10 8.97 -23.69
C LYS A 243 -9.07 9.07 -24.86
N PRO A 244 -10.25 9.66 -24.68
CA PRO A 244 -11.15 9.92 -25.80
C PRO A 244 -10.39 10.64 -26.92
N ILE A 245 -10.62 10.24 -28.17
CA ILE A 245 -9.94 10.80 -29.33
C ILE A 245 -10.15 12.32 -29.42
N VAL A 246 -11.25 12.81 -28.87
CA VAL A 246 -11.59 14.24 -28.75
C VAL A 246 -10.97 14.94 -27.55
N SER A 247 -10.21 14.21 -26.71
CA SER A 247 -9.58 14.78 -25.51
C SER A 247 -8.58 15.87 -25.87
N GLY A 248 -8.75 17.05 -25.29
CA GLY A 248 -7.91 18.22 -25.53
C GLY A 248 -8.34 19.09 -26.72
N ILE A 249 -9.47 18.76 -27.36
CA ILE A 249 -10.19 19.62 -28.28
C ILE A 249 -11.26 20.36 -27.48
N MET A 250 -11.40 21.68 -27.70
CA MET A 250 -12.43 22.49 -27.04
C MET A 250 -13.36 23.12 -28.08
N GLU A 251 -14.56 23.47 -27.65
CA GLU A 251 -15.47 24.30 -28.46
C GLU A 251 -14.80 25.65 -28.69
N GLY A 252 -14.83 26.14 -29.96
CA GLY A 252 -14.13 27.34 -30.39
C GLY A 252 -12.76 27.09 -31.00
N ASP A 253 -12.10 25.97 -30.76
CA ASP A 253 -10.81 25.64 -31.34
C ASP A 253 -10.86 25.68 -32.88
N ILE A 254 -9.76 26.17 -33.49
CA ILE A 254 -9.58 26.10 -34.94
C ILE A 254 -8.83 24.82 -35.29
N VAL A 255 -9.45 24.01 -36.11
CA VAL A 255 -8.96 22.69 -36.52
C VAL A 255 -8.80 22.61 -38.04
N GLU A 256 -7.91 21.74 -38.51
CA GLU A 256 -7.79 21.35 -39.92
C GLU A 256 -8.32 19.91 -40.04
N LEU A 257 -9.17 19.67 -41.04
CA LEU A 257 -9.63 18.33 -41.36
C LEU A 257 -8.53 17.57 -42.09
N VAL A 258 -8.08 16.43 -41.50
CA VAL A 258 -6.98 15.64 -42.07
C VAL A 258 -7.46 14.44 -42.86
N ALA A 259 -8.78 14.14 -42.80
CA ALA A 259 -9.41 13.05 -43.52
C ALA A 259 -10.80 13.43 -44.04
N GLY A 260 -11.35 12.58 -44.94
CA GLY A 260 -12.69 12.75 -45.50
C GLY A 260 -12.76 13.75 -46.68
N PRO A 261 -14.01 14.11 -47.11
CA PRO A 261 -14.26 14.91 -48.31
C PRO A 261 -13.79 16.36 -48.15
N PHE A 262 -13.59 16.85 -46.94
CA PHE A 262 -13.14 18.20 -46.60
C PHE A 262 -11.70 18.25 -46.14
N LYS A 263 -10.89 17.27 -46.52
CA LYS A 263 -9.48 17.19 -46.11
C LYS A 263 -8.72 18.45 -46.57
N GLY A 264 -8.00 19.09 -45.63
CA GLY A 264 -7.24 20.31 -45.83
C GLY A 264 -8.00 21.59 -45.49
N GLU A 265 -9.31 21.50 -45.29
CA GLU A 265 -10.14 22.65 -44.92
C GLU A 265 -9.94 23.00 -43.44
N LYS A 266 -10.02 24.29 -43.14
CA LYS A 266 -10.01 24.81 -41.76
C LYS A 266 -11.43 25.01 -41.27
N ALA A 267 -11.66 24.68 -40.03
CA ALA A 267 -12.98 24.73 -39.40
C ALA A 267 -12.89 25.16 -37.94
N ARG A 268 -13.98 25.70 -37.42
CA ARG A 268 -14.12 25.96 -35.98
C ARG A 268 -14.95 24.85 -35.32
N VAL A 269 -14.50 24.38 -34.17
CA VAL A 269 -15.25 23.41 -33.36
C VAL A 269 -16.46 24.09 -32.75
N MET A 270 -17.63 23.55 -33.02
CA MET A 270 -18.93 24.06 -32.52
C MET A 270 -19.47 23.24 -31.35
N LYS A 271 -19.24 21.92 -31.38
CA LYS A 271 -19.74 20.99 -30.37
C LYS A 271 -18.88 19.72 -30.33
N ILE A 272 -18.72 19.17 -29.16
CA ILE A 272 -18.00 17.90 -28.92
C ILE A 272 -18.93 16.90 -28.30
N ASP A 273 -18.99 15.68 -28.84
CA ASP A 273 -19.65 14.53 -28.28
C ASP A 273 -18.60 13.51 -27.87
N GLU A 274 -18.19 13.55 -26.59
CA GLU A 274 -17.13 12.67 -26.04
C GLU A 274 -17.55 11.19 -26.07
N THR A 275 -18.85 10.91 -25.94
CA THR A 275 -19.36 9.53 -25.91
C THR A 275 -19.26 8.86 -27.28
N LYS A 276 -19.43 9.63 -28.35
CA LYS A 276 -19.34 9.14 -29.72
C LYS A 276 -17.97 9.39 -30.34
N GLU A 277 -17.10 10.11 -29.62
CA GLU A 277 -15.80 10.58 -30.12
C GLU A 277 -15.92 11.40 -31.42
N GLU A 278 -17.01 12.17 -31.52
CA GLU A 278 -17.34 13.00 -32.70
C GLU A 278 -17.28 14.49 -32.33
N ILE A 279 -16.88 15.30 -33.30
CA ILE A 279 -16.93 16.75 -33.18
C ILE A 279 -17.75 17.33 -34.35
N THR A 280 -18.55 18.34 -34.03
CA THR A 280 -19.24 19.15 -35.05
C THR A 280 -18.45 20.41 -35.30
N VAL A 281 -18.09 20.64 -36.52
CA VAL A 281 -17.24 21.77 -36.95
C VAL A 281 -17.97 22.62 -37.99
N GLU A 282 -17.64 23.91 -38.04
CA GLU A 282 -18.10 24.86 -39.08
C GLU A 282 -16.93 25.25 -39.96
N LEU A 283 -17.03 24.96 -41.27
CA LEU A 283 -16.00 25.25 -42.26
C LEU A 283 -15.91 26.76 -42.54
N PHE A 284 -14.67 27.32 -42.61
CA PHE A 284 -14.48 28.74 -42.88
C PHE A 284 -14.73 29.15 -44.34
N GLU A 285 -14.42 28.27 -45.30
CA GLU A 285 -14.48 28.57 -46.72
C GLU A 285 -15.82 28.20 -47.37
N ALA A 286 -16.79 27.70 -46.60
CA ALA A 286 -18.11 27.36 -47.12
C ALA A 286 -18.96 28.60 -47.35
N MET A 287 -19.53 28.75 -48.55
CA MET A 287 -20.46 29.85 -48.85
C MET A 287 -21.71 29.88 -47.98
N VAL A 288 -22.08 28.71 -47.43
CA VAL A 288 -23.18 28.53 -46.47
C VAL A 288 -22.58 27.79 -45.25
N ARG A 289 -22.81 28.34 -44.07
CA ARG A 289 -22.35 27.76 -42.81
C ARG A 289 -23.12 26.48 -42.49
N ILE A 290 -22.61 25.37 -42.94
CA ILE A 290 -23.21 24.04 -42.67
C ILE A 290 -22.36 23.33 -41.63
N PRO A 291 -22.92 22.94 -40.50
CA PRO A 291 -22.21 22.14 -39.52
C PRO A 291 -21.92 20.75 -40.09
N VAL A 292 -20.66 20.32 -39.98
CA VAL A 292 -20.19 18.99 -40.40
C VAL A 292 -19.74 18.22 -39.17
N THR A 293 -20.29 17.01 -38.98
CA THR A 293 -19.85 16.13 -37.91
C THR A 293 -18.79 15.17 -38.43
N VAL A 294 -17.66 15.15 -37.76
CA VAL A 294 -16.49 14.31 -38.08
C VAL A 294 -15.97 13.62 -36.83
N ARG A 295 -15.25 12.52 -36.98
CA ARG A 295 -14.59 11.87 -35.86
C ARG A 295 -13.40 12.73 -35.37
N GLY A 296 -13.11 12.65 -34.07
CA GLY A 296 -12.01 13.38 -33.46
C GLY A 296 -10.64 13.05 -34.05
N ASP A 297 -10.42 11.81 -34.57
CA ASP A 297 -9.19 11.42 -35.28
C ASP A 297 -9.04 12.04 -36.67
N SER A 298 -10.10 12.60 -37.20
CA SER A 298 -10.13 13.25 -38.52
C SER A 298 -9.79 14.73 -38.50
N VAL A 299 -9.38 15.28 -37.36
CA VAL A 299 -9.01 16.67 -37.19
C VAL A 299 -7.66 16.84 -36.51
N ARG A 300 -7.02 17.94 -36.79
CA ARG A 300 -5.78 18.42 -36.15
C ARG A 300 -6.00 19.84 -35.66
N VAL A 301 -5.81 20.07 -34.34
CA VAL A 301 -5.91 21.40 -33.75
C VAL A 301 -4.78 22.28 -34.29
N LEU A 302 -5.14 23.44 -34.88
CA LEU A 302 -4.21 24.45 -35.33
C LEU A 302 -4.03 25.57 -34.32
N GLN A 303 -5.14 25.99 -33.68
CA GLN A 303 -5.14 27.08 -32.71
C GLN A 303 -6.18 26.77 -31.65
N LYS A 304 -5.80 26.89 -30.38
CA LYS A 304 -6.73 26.80 -29.23
C LYS A 304 -7.40 28.13 -29.00
N GLU A 305 -8.67 28.11 -28.62
CA GLU A 305 -9.34 29.29 -28.09
C GLU A 305 -8.72 29.58 -26.71
N GLU A 306 -8.15 30.80 -26.53
CA GLU A 306 -7.65 31.19 -25.21
C GLU A 306 -8.84 31.36 -24.26
N GLU A 307 -8.82 30.66 -23.14
CA GLU A 307 -9.75 30.87 -22.04
C GLU A 307 -9.70 32.34 -21.62
N LYS A 308 -10.85 33.03 -21.80
CA LYS A 308 -11.04 34.41 -21.31
C LYS A 308 -11.55 34.40 -19.87
#